data_823e882eda55252403490d094c32def9
#
_entry.id   823e882eda55252403490d094c32def9
#
_cell.length_a   1.000
_cell.length_b   1.000
_cell.length_c   1.000
_cell.angle_alpha   90.00
_cell.angle_beta   90.00
_cell.angle_gamma   90.00
#
_symmetry.space_group_name_H-M   'P 1'
#
loop_
_entity.id
_entity.type
_entity.pdbx_description
1 polymer ?
#
loop_
_entity_poly.entity_id
_entity_poly.type
_entity_poly.pdbx_seq_one_letter_code
_entity_poly.pdbx_strand_id
1 'polypeptide(L)'
;MAITHTQESITKVIKAYDIRGVVGETIDEQFVSDAGAAFAHILRGEGETRIAVGYDMRPSSPALAEVFARGAASQGLDVVELGLTSTDELYFASGSLECAGAMFTASHNPAKYNGIKLCRAGAAPVSTDTGLSDIARMLLEGVPEYAGKPGVVEKHDALDEYATYLRELVPVPTRRKLVVAVDAANGMAGMTVPAVLGELSNVDIRPLYFELDGTFPNHEANPLDPKNLVDLQRFTVEQGADIGLAFDGDADRCFVVDEQGETVSPSAITALIASRVLADNPGA
;
A
#
# COMPACT_ATOMS: atom_id res chain seq x y z
N MET A 1 -20.52 -18.87 -5.96
CA MET A 1 -21.60 -18.72 -4.94
C MET A 1 -21.16 -17.57 -4.05
N ALA A 2 -22.07 -16.64 -3.74
CA ALA A 2 -21.75 -15.57 -2.78
C ALA A 2 -21.41 -16.18 -1.41
N ILE A 3 -20.42 -15.60 -0.74
CA ILE A 3 -20.01 -16.03 0.60
C ILE A 3 -21.07 -15.53 1.59
N THR A 4 -21.59 -16.41 2.41
CA THR A 4 -22.50 -16.00 3.50
C THR A 4 -21.67 -15.42 4.63
N HIS A 5 -21.82 -14.12 4.90
CA HIS A 5 -21.12 -13.44 5.97
C HIS A 5 -21.81 -13.71 7.31
N THR A 6 -21.07 -14.33 8.21
CA THR A 6 -21.45 -14.57 9.61
C THR A 6 -20.54 -13.76 10.51
N GLN A 7 -20.91 -13.58 11.77
CA GLN A 7 -20.03 -12.96 12.77
C GLN A 7 -18.64 -13.60 12.79
N GLU A 8 -18.57 -14.94 12.70
CA GLU A 8 -17.31 -15.68 12.70
C GLU A 8 -16.47 -15.39 11.44
N SER A 9 -17.09 -15.36 10.24
CA SER A 9 -16.37 -15.09 8.99
C SER A 9 -15.84 -13.66 8.95
N ILE A 10 -16.62 -12.67 9.38
CA ILE A 10 -16.21 -11.26 9.45
C ILE A 10 -15.06 -11.05 10.42
N THR A 11 -15.11 -11.66 11.62
CA THR A 11 -14.01 -11.59 12.60
C THR A 11 -12.70 -12.18 12.07
N LYS A 12 -12.78 -13.17 11.16
CA LYS A 12 -11.58 -13.73 10.51
C LYS A 12 -10.95 -12.79 9.47
N VAL A 13 -11.72 -11.92 8.86
CA VAL A 13 -11.32 -11.05 7.76
C VAL A 13 -10.96 -9.65 8.24
N ILE A 14 -11.76 -9.06 9.13
CA ILE A 14 -11.48 -7.76 9.72
C ILE A 14 -10.45 -7.92 10.84
N LYS A 15 -9.28 -7.30 10.66
CA LYS A 15 -8.17 -7.31 11.61
C LYS A 15 -8.15 -6.00 12.40
N ALA A 16 -7.11 -5.80 13.23
CA ALA A 16 -7.00 -4.60 14.05
C ALA A 16 -6.88 -3.31 13.22
N TYR A 17 -6.24 -3.38 12.02
CA TYR A 17 -5.88 -2.21 11.22
C TYR A 17 -6.19 -2.34 9.73
N ASP A 18 -6.68 -3.50 9.28
CA ASP A 18 -7.02 -3.74 7.88
C ASP A 18 -8.12 -4.81 7.74
N ILE A 19 -8.59 -4.95 6.50
CA ILE A 19 -9.41 -6.08 6.05
C ILE A 19 -8.49 -7.00 5.27
N ARG A 20 -8.46 -8.31 5.59
CA ARG A 20 -7.58 -9.26 4.91
C ARG A 20 -8.15 -10.67 4.87
N GLY A 21 -8.14 -11.29 3.68
CA GLY A 21 -8.67 -12.64 3.52
C GLY A 21 -8.18 -13.32 2.25
N VAL A 22 -8.59 -14.57 2.08
CA VAL A 22 -8.35 -15.37 0.87
C VAL A 22 -9.47 -15.09 -0.12
N VAL A 23 -9.10 -14.68 -1.33
CA VAL A 23 -10.06 -14.32 -2.38
C VAL A 23 -10.85 -15.55 -2.82
N GLY A 24 -12.18 -15.42 -2.89
CA GLY A 24 -13.10 -16.50 -3.24
C GLY A 24 -13.40 -17.49 -2.10
N GLU A 25 -12.70 -17.38 -0.95
CA GLU A 25 -12.95 -18.21 0.24
C GLU A 25 -13.51 -17.40 1.41
N THR A 26 -12.89 -16.25 1.72
CA THR A 26 -13.23 -15.40 2.86
C THR A 26 -13.60 -13.98 2.49
N ILE A 27 -13.15 -13.50 1.32
CA ILE A 27 -13.56 -12.23 0.70
C ILE A 27 -14.00 -12.49 -0.74
N ASP A 28 -15.07 -11.83 -1.16
CA ASP A 28 -15.57 -11.82 -2.53
C ASP A 28 -15.99 -10.41 -2.95
N GLU A 29 -16.41 -10.26 -4.20
CA GLU A 29 -16.85 -8.97 -4.75
C GLU A 29 -18.01 -8.35 -3.98
N GLN A 30 -18.97 -9.16 -3.51
CA GLN A 30 -20.11 -8.65 -2.75
C GLN A 30 -19.67 -8.09 -1.38
N PHE A 31 -18.82 -8.85 -0.65
CA PHE A 31 -18.23 -8.38 0.60
C PHE A 31 -17.49 -7.05 0.41
N VAL A 32 -16.69 -6.95 -0.64
CA VAL A 32 -15.89 -5.75 -0.91
C VAL A 32 -16.77 -4.57 -1.32
N SER A 33 -17.81 -4.81 -2.11
CA SER A 33 -18.80 -3.77 -2.47
C SER A 33 -19.51 -3.23 -1.22
N ASP A 34 -19.96 -4.13 -0.34
CA ASP A 34 -20.64 -3.76 0.91
C ASP A 34 -19.68 -3.04 1.88
N ALA A 35 -18.39 -3.43 1.92
CA ALA A 35 -17.38 -2.73 2.70
C ALA A 35 -17.15 -1.31 2.18
N GLY A 36 -17.15 -1.12 0.85
CA GLY A 36 -17.08 0.19 0.23
C GLY A 36 -18.27 1.08 0.57
N ALA A 37 -19.48 0.53 0.48
CA ALA A 37 -20.70 1.23 0.87
C ALA A 37 -20.71 1.58 2.37
N ALA A 38 -20.29 0.64 3.24
CA ALA A 38 -20.22 0.86 4.69
C ALA A 38 -19.23 1.97 5.05
N PHE A 39 -18.03 1.93 4.47
CA PHE A 39 -17.03 2.97 4.73
C PHE A 39 -17.49 4.34 4.22
N ALA A 40 -18.06 4.39 3.02
CA ALA A 40 -18.63 5.62 2.47
C ALA A 40 -19.78 6.18 3.32
N HIS A 41 -20.62 5.32 3.89
CA HIS A 41 -21.67 5.74 4.83
C HIS A 41 -21.09 6.44 6.06
N ILE A 42 -20.00 5.90 6.62
CA ILE A 42 -19.29 6.51 7.76
C ILE A 42 -18.70 7.86 7.35
N LEU A 43 -17.94 7.90 6.26
CA LEU A 43 -17.25 9.10 5.76
C LEU A 43 -18.23 10.24 5.48
N ARG A 44 -19.39 9.95 4.88
CA ARG A 44 -20.44 10.95 4.67
C ARG A 44 -20.97 11.51 6.00
N GLY A 45 -21.13 10.64 7.00
CA GLY A 45 -21.54 11.08 8.35
C GLY A 45 -20.52 12.03 8.99
N GLU A 46 -19.26 11.93 8.59
CA GLU A 46 -18.14 12.79 9.00
C GLU A 46 -18.01 14.07 8.11
N GLY A 47 -18.79 14.16 7.02
CA GLY A 47 -18.78 15.31 6.11
C GLY A 47 -17.88 15.18 4.90
N GLU A 48 -17.26 13.99 4.70
CA GLU A 48 -16.45 13.71 3.53
C GLU A 48 -17.32 13.61 2.27
N THR A 49 -16.77 14.03 1.14
CA THR A 49 -17.45 14.01 -0.16
C THR A 49 -16.78 13.14 -1.21
N ARG A 50 -15.52 12.70 -0.97
CA ARG A 50 -14.75 11.91 -1.92
C ARG A 50 -13.81 10.93 -1.21
N ILE A 51 -13.37 9.91 -1.95
CA ILE A 51 -12.42 8.89 -1.51
C ILE A 51 -11.47 8.52 -2.64
N ALA A 52 -10.17 8.40 -2.36
CA ALA A 52 -9.19 7.84 -3.29
C ALA A 52 -9.16 6.31 -3.18
N VAL A 53 -9.10 5.62 -4.33
CA VAL A 53 -9.03 4.16 -4.38
C VAL A 53 -7.88 3.73 -5.28
N GLY A 54 -6.96 2.93 -4.73
CA GLY A 54 -5.84 2.40 -5.46
C GLY A 54 -5.65 0.89 -5.22
N TYR A 55 -4.83 0.24 -6.03
CA TYR A 55 -4.62 -1.19 -5.92
C TYR A 55 -3.20 -1.61 -6.33
N ASP A 56 -2.72 -2.71 -5.73
CA ASP A 56 -1.44 -3.32 -6.06
C ASP A 56 -1.53 -4.24 -7.30
N MET A 57 -0.40 -4.84 -7.69
CA MET A 57 -0.23 -5.69 -8.86
C MET A 57 -0.90 -7.07 -8.76
N ARG A 58 -1.59 -7.43 -7.67
CA ARG A 58 -2.25 -8.73 -7.51
C ARG A 58 -3.35 -8.90 -8.54
N PRO A 59 -3.50 -10.09 -9.15
CA PRO A 59 -4.50 -10.32 -10.21
C PRO A 59 -5.95 -10.01 -9.79
N SER A 60 -6.26 -10.13 -8.49
CA SER A 60 -7.60 -9.84 -7.95
C SER A 60 -7.82 -8.37 -7.59
N SER A 61 -6.76 -7.57 -7.42
CA SER A 61 -6.86 -6.20 -6.91
C SER A 61 -7.68 -5.27 -7.78
N PRO A 62 -7.55 -5.26 -9.12
CA PRO A 62 -8.33 -4.35 -9.97
C PRO A 62 -9.84 -4.56 -9.84
N ALA A 63 -10.31 -5.83 -9.89
CA ALA A 63 -11.73 -6.15 -9.81
C ALA A 63 -12.32 -5.81 -8.43
N LEU A 64 -11.56 -6.09 -7.37
CA LEU A 64 -11.98 -5.76 -6.00
C LEU A 64 -12.03 -4.25 -5.77
N ALA A 65 -11.05 -3.49 -6.28
CA ALA A 65 -11.05 -2.03 -6.21
C ALA A 65 -12.25 -1.41 -6.95
N GLU A 66 -12.58 -1.94 -8.13
CA GLU A 66 -13.72 -1.50 -8.91
C GLU A 66 -15.07 -1.71 -8.19
N VAL A 67 -15.29 -2.90 -7.58
CA VAL A 67 -16.55 -3.16 -6.85
C VAL A 67 -16.64 -2.32 -5.57
N PHE A 68 -15.53 -2.08 -4.88
CA PHE A 68 -15.47 -1.15 -3.75
C PHE A 68 -15.84 0.28 -4.17
N ALA A 69 -15.24 0.77 -5.25
CA ALA A 69 -15.51 2.09 -5.81
C ALA A 69 -17.01 2.27 -6.14
N ARG A 70 -17.62 1.25 -6.76
CA ARG A 70 -19.09 1.25 -7.00
C ARG A 70 -19.89 1.28 -5.71
N GLY A 71 -19.49 0.49 -4.70
CA GLY A 71 -20.10 0.50 -3.38
C GLY A 71 -20.04 1.88 -2.73
N ALA A 72 -18.86 2.51 -2.74
CA ALA A 72 -18.67 3.85 -2.21
C ALA A 72 -19.47 4.91 -2.97
N ALA A 73 -19.44 4.89 -4.30
CA ALA A 73 -20.20 5.79 -5.14
C ALA A 73 -21.72 5.64 -4.92
N SER A 74 -22.23 4.43 -4.68
CA SER A 74 -23.65 4.19 -4.39
C SER A 74 -24.14 4.92 -3.14
N GLN A 75 -23.23 5.23 -2.22
CA GLN A 75 -23.48 6.01 -1.01
C GLN A 75 -23.26 7.52 -1.19
N GLY A 76 -23.00 7.98 -2.42
CA GLY A 76 -22.90 9.40 -2.77
C GLY A 76 -21.52 10.02 -2.59
N LEU A 77 -20.46 9.23 -2.36
CA LEU A 77 -19.09 9.74 -2.41
C LEU A 77 -18.55 9.72 -3.84
N ASP A 78 -17.89 10.79 -4.25
CA ASP A 78 -17.09 10.78 -5.46
C ASP A 78 -15.84 9.93 -5.24
N VAL A 79 -15.48 9.14 -6.25
CA VAL A 79 -14.33 8.22 -6.17
C VAL A 79 -13.24 8.70 -7.11
N VAL A 80 -12.04 8.87 -6.57
CA VAL A 80 -10.82 9.14 -7.33
C VAL A 80 -10.07 7.84 -7.50
N GLU A 81 -10.14 7.22 -8.69
CA GLU A 81 -9.41 6.00 -9.01
C GLU A 81 -7.95 6.34 -9.34
N LEU A 82 -7.03 5.92 -8.48
CA LEU A 82 -5.58 6.05 -8.71
C LEU A 82 -5.05 4.96 -9.64
N GLY A 83 -5.80 3.85 -9.77
CA GLY A 83 -5.34 2.71 -10.55
C GLY A 83 -4.27 1.89 -9.82
N LEU A 84 -3.29 1.41 -10.57
CA LEU A 84 -2.15 0.67 -10.04
C LEU A 84 -1.27 1.62 -9.23
N THR A 85 -1.11 1.36 -7.93
CA THR A 85 -0.42 2.27 -7.00
C THR A 85 0.21 1.50 -5.84
N SER A 86 1.19 2.10 -5.16
CA SER A 86 1.71 1.59 -3.90
C SER A 86 0.90 2.08 -2.70
N THR A 87 1.09 1.46 -1.54
CA THR A 87 0.42 1.91 -0.31
C THR A 87 0.82 3.34 0.05
N ASP A 88 2.11 3.67 -0.02
CA ASP A 88 2.60 5.01 0.32
C ASP A 88 2.14 6.08 -0.68
N GLU A 89 2.02 5.72 -1.96
CA GLU A 89 1.46 6.60 -2.99
C GLU A 89 -0.02 6.90 -2.73
N LEU A 90 -0.82 5.91 -2.31
CA LEU A 90 -2.19 6.16 -1.87
C LEU A 90 -2.23 7.10 -0.65
N TYR A 91 -1.34 6.91 0.32
CA TYR A 91 -1.28 7.79 1.49
C TYR A 91 -0.88 9.22 1.12
N PHE A 92 0.05 9.37 0.18
CA PHE A 92 0.36 10.66 -0.42
C PHE A 92 -0.88 11.28 -1.08
N ALA A 93 -1.60 10.53 -1.93
CA ALA A 93 -2.81 11.00 -2.58
C ALA A 93 -3.91 11.39 -1.57
N SER A 94 -4.10 10.61 -0.50
CA SER A 94 -5.01 10.96 0.61
C SER A 94 -4.67 12.31 1.23
N GLY A 95 -3.36 12.60 1.42
CA GLY A 95 -2.90 13.88 1.94
C GLY A 95 -3.05 15.03 0.94
N SER A 96 -2.60 14.85 -0.29
CA SER A 96 -2.59 15.91 -1.31
C SER A 96 -4.00 16.27 -1.81
N LEU A 97 -4.89 15.28 -1.89
CA LEU A 97 -6.28 15.47 -2.29
C LEU A 97 -7.21 15.81 -1.11
N GLU A 98 -6.69 15.80 0.12
CA GLU A 98 -7.45 16.01 1.36
C GLU A 98 -8.72 15.14 1.43
N CYS A 99 -8.57 13.83 1.17
CA CYS A 99 -9.69 12.89 1.17
C CYS A 99 -9.30 11.54 1.81
N ALA A 100 -10.31 10.75 2.19
CA ALA A 100 -10.12 9.39 2.64
C ALA A 100 -9.48 8.51 1.54
N GLY A 101 -8.92 7.35 1.92
CA GLY A 101 -8.29 6.42 0.99
C GLY A 101 -8.59 4.96 1.27
N ALA A 102 -8.62 4.15 0.21
CA ALA A 102 -8.72 2.69 0.26
C ALA A 102 -7.67 2.06 -0.66
N MET A 103 -6.74 1.28 -0.09
CA MET A 103 -5.70 0.57 -0.81
C MET A 103 -5.98 -0.92 -0.86
N PHE A 104 -6.09 -1.47 -2.07
CA PHE A 104 -6.26 -2.90 -2.29
C PHE A 104 -4.92 -3.60 -2.36
N THR A 105 -4.58 -4.30 -1.31
CA THR A 105 -3.33 -5.02 -1.13
C THR A 105 -3.43 -6.06 -0.02
N ALA A 106 -2.60 -7.09 -0.07
CA ALA A 106 -2.33 -7.94 1.06
C ALA A 106 -0.85 -7.88 1.48
N SER A 107 -0.14 -6.80 1.07
CA SER A 107 1.25 -6.52 1.43
C SER A 107 2.17 -7.73 1.15
N HIS A 108 2.77 -8.33 2.16
CA HIS A 108 3.67 -9.48 2.06
C HIS A 108 3.00 -10.86 2.06
N ASN A 109 1.67 -10.93 2.12
CA ASN A 109 0.97 -12.21 2.10
C ASN A 109 1.06 -12.90 0.72
N PRO A 110 0.96 -14.25 0.68
CA PRO A 110 0.95 -15.00 -0.58
C PRO A 110 -0.11 -14.54 -1.58
N ALA A 111 0.08 -14.88 -2.85
CA ALA A 111 -0.73 -14.42 -3.99
C ALA A 111 -2.25 -14.59 -3.84
N LYS A 112 -2.71 -15.65 -3.16
CA LYS A 112 -4.14 -15.93 -2.94
C LYS A 112 -4.85 -14.96 -1.99
N TYR A 113 -4.11 -14.17 -1.23
CA TYR A 113 -4.66 -13.17 -0.31
C TYR A 113 -4.88 -11.85 -1.02
N ASN A 114 -5.90 -11.11 -0.54
CA ASN A 114 -6.06 -9.69 -0.79
C ASN A 114 -6.64 -9.02 0.46
N GLY A 115 -6.73 -7.70 0.45
CA GLY A 115 -7.25 -6.94 1.58
C GLY A 115 -7.48 -5.49 1.23
N ILE A 116 -7.89 -4.72 2.23
CA ILE A 116 -8.15 -3.29 2.11
C ILE A 116 -7.53 -2.58 3.31
N LYS A 117 -6.58 -1.70 3.06
CA LYS A 117 -6.11 -0.71 4.04
C LYS A 117 -6.93 0.56 3.84
N LEU A 118 -7.51 1.06 4.92
CA LEU A 118 -8.36 2.25 4.90
C LEU A 118 -7.69 3.38 5.67
N CYS A 119 -7.83 4.60 5.17
CA CYS A 119 -7.44 5.81 5.89
C CYS A 119 -8.47 6.93 5.70
N ARG A 120 -8.53 7.84 6.66
CA ARG A 120 -9.20 9.15 6.52
C ARG A 120 -8.28 10.14 5.83
N ALA A 121 -8.80 11.32 5.54
CA ALA A 121 -8.03 12.42 4.97
C ALA A 121 -6.73 12.64 5.76
N GLY A 122 -5.64 12.97 5.05
CA GLY A 122 -4.32 13.10 5.64
C GLY A 122 -3.68 11.78 6.05
N ALA A 123 -4.07 10.67 5.41
CA ALA A 123 -3.56 9.32 5.66
C ALA A 123 -3.76 8.82 7.12
N ALA A 124 -4.76 9.36 7.84
CA ALA A 124 -5.04 8.93 9.20
C ALA A 124 -5.61 7.49 9.20
N PRO A 125 -4.92 6.51 9.82
CA PRO A 125 -5.29 5.10 9.67
C PRO A 125 -6.64 4.77 10.31
N VAL A 126 -7.39 3.86 9.68
CA VAL A 126 -8.63 3.31 10.23
C VAL A 126 -8.32 1.98 10.93
N SER A 127 -8.72 1.88 12.20
CA SER A 127 -8.56 0.70 13.04
C SER A 127 -9.92 0.17 13.51
N THR A 128 -9.92 -0.90 14.30
CA THR A 128 -11.14 -1.39 14.97
C THR A 128 -11.83 -0.30 15.77
N ASP A 129 -11.06 0.53 16.46
CA ASP A 129 -11.60 1.58 17.33
C ASP A 129 -12.04 2.85 16.57
N THR A 130 -11.63 2.96 15.30
CA THR A 130 -11.85 4.17 14.51
C THR A 130 -12.67 3.94 13.22
N GLY A 131 -13.34 2.77 13.08
CA GLY A 131 -14.26 2.53 11.97
C GLY A 131 -14.41 1.09 11.49
N LEU A 132 -13.39 0.23 11.64
CA LEU A 132 -13.49 -1.17 11.18
C LEU A 132 -14.58 -1.96 11.93
N SER A 133 -14.82 -1.66 13.22
CA SER A 133 -15.92 -2.28 13.96
C SER A 133 -17.31 -1.85 13.45
N ASP A 134 -17.45 -0.61 13.00
CA ASP A 134 -18.70 -0.12 12.41
C ASP A 134 -18.94 -0.74 11.02
N ILE A 135 -17.88 -0.87 10.21
CA ILE A 135 -17.94 -1.60 8.93
C ILE A 135 -18.37 -3.04 9.20
N ALA A 136 -17.74 -3.74 10.16
CA ALA A 136 -18.09 -5.12 10.52
C ALA A 136 -19.57 -5.26 10.89
N ARG A 137 -20.09 -4.33 11.69
CA ARG A 137 -21.49 -4.32 12.07
C ARG A 137 -22.42 -4.13 10.86
N MET A 138 -22.13 -3.18 9.97
CA MET A 138 -22.93 -2.94 8.76
C MET A 138 -22.86 -4.10 7.76
N LEU A 139 -21.76 -4.82 7.68
CA LEU A 139 -21.65 -6.03 6.87
C LEU A 139 -22.57 -7.18 7.37
N LEU A 140 -22.91 -7.18 8.67
CA LEU A 140 -23.83 -8.16 9.27
C LEU A 140 -25.29 -7.72 9.22
N GLU A 141 -25.55 -6.47 9.52
CA GLU A 141 -26.89 -5.90 9.69
C GLU A 141 -27.46 -5.33 8.39
N GLY A 142 -26.61 -5.11 7.40
CA GLY A 142 -26.89 -4.36 6.17
C GLY A 142 -26.43 -2.91 6.24
N VAL A 143 -25.91 -2.41 5.13
CA VAL A 143 -25.53 -0.99 4.99
C VAL A 143 -26.82 -0.16 4.81
N PRO A 144 -27.00 0.95 5.54
CA PRO A 144 -28.15 1.82 5.35
C PRO A 144 -28.29 2.32 3.92
N GLU A 145 -29.52 2.33 3.39
CA GLU A 145 -29.79 2.84 2.03
C GLU A 145 -29.53 4.35 1.94
N TYR A 146 -28.97 4.75 0.81
CA TYR A 146 -28.79 6.15 0.46
C TYR A 146 -29.73 6.53 -0.68
N ALA A 147 -30.67 7.43 -0.39
CA ALA A 147 -31.68 7.90 -1.35
C ALA A 147 -31.19 9.07 -2.25
N GLY A 148 -29.95 9.54 -2.07
CA GLY A 148 -29.39 10.63 -2.85
C GLY A 148 -28.84 10.18 -4.21
N LYS A 149 -28.16 11.09 -4.89
CA LYS A 149 -27.48 10.75 -6.16
C LYS A 149 -26.19 10.00 -5.86
N PRO A 150 -25.88 8.93 -6.63
CA PRO A 150 -24.56 8.32 -6.58
C PRO A 150 -23.45 9.33 -6.90
N GLY A 151 -22.28 9.12 -6.31
CA GLY A 151 -21.09 9.86 -6.66
C GLY A 151 -20.56 9.51 -8.05
N VAL A 152 -19.64 10.30 -8.56
CA VAL A 152 -18.95 10.07 -9.83
C VAL A 152 -17.63 9.36 -9.58
N VAL A 153 -17.13 8.66 -10.60
CA VAL A 153 -15.82 7.98 -10.57
C VAL A 153 -14.93 8.66 -11.58
N GLU A 154 -13.80 9.20 -11.13
CA GLU A 154 -12.82 9.90 -11.95
C GLU A 154 -11.45 9.26 -11.76
N LYS A 155 -10.61 9.30 -12.81
CA LYS A 155 -9.23 8.75 -12.75
C LYS A 155 -8.24 9.87 -12.45
N HIS A 156 -7.25 9.54 -11.63
CA HIS A 156 -6.13 10.41 -11.31
C HIS A 156 -4.85 9.57 -11.24
N ASP A 157 -3.80 9.98 -11.93
CA ASP A 157 -2.48 9.37 -11.83
C ASP A 157 -1.64 10.21 -10.85
N ALA A 158 -1.26 9.63 -9.72
CA ALA A 158 -0.53 10.32 -8.67
C ALA A 158 0.98 10.03 -8.68
N LEU A 159 1.47 9.13 -9.55
CA LEU A 159 2.85 8.63 -9.48
C LEU A 159 3.90 9.72 -9.61
N ASP A 160 3.77 10.60 -10.60
CA ASP A 160 4.73 11.68 -10.84
C ASP A 160 4.73 12.73 -9.71
N GLU A 161 3.55 13.05 -9.17
CA GLU A 161 3.40 13.96 -8.04
C GLU A 161 4.02 13.36 -6.77
N TYR A 162 3.74 12.09 -6.49
CA TYR A 162 4.33 11.33 -5.38
C TYR A 162 5.86 11.26 -5.50
N ALA A 163 6.38 10.90 -6.66
CA ALA A 163 7.82 10.81 -6.88
C ALA A 163 8.52 12.16 -6.70
N THR A 164 7.91 13.24 -7.17
CA THR A 164 8.41 14.60 -6.99
C THR A 164 8.41 15.00 -5.53
N TYR A 165 7.31 14.75 -4.82
CA TYR A 165 7.19 15.00 -3.38
C TYR A 165 8.30 14.29 -2.58
N LEU A 166 8.57 13.02 -2.86
CA LEU A 166 9.62 12.27 -2.15
C LEU A 166 11.02 12.82 -2.42
N ARG A 167 11.32 13.22 -3.65
CA ARG A 167 12.63 13.84 -3.99
C ARG A 167 12.82 15.18 -3.30
N GLU A 168 11.76 15.96 -3.11
CA GLU A 168 11.79 17.22 -2.39
C GLU A 168 11.90 17.01 -0.87
N LEU A 169 11.17 16.02 -0.34
CA LEU A 169 11.15 15.69 1.09
C LEU A 169 12.51 15.20 1.58
N VAL A 170 13.18 14.36 0.79
CA VAL A 170 14.48 13.79 1.15
C VAL A 170 15.47 13.95 0.00
N PRO A 171 16.10 15.13 -0.13
CA PRO A 171 17.08 15.36 -1.18
C PRO A 171 18.31 14.47 -0.98
N VAL A 172 18.63 13.67 -2.00
CA VAL A 172 19.82 12.80 -1.99
C VAL A 172 21.06 13.63 -2.36
N PRO A 173 22.09 13.70 -1.47
CA PRO A 173 23.29 14.47 -1.75
C PRO A 173 24.06 13.94 -2.97
N THR A 174 24.45 14.82 -3.90
CA THR A 174 25.15 14.47 -5.14
C THR A 174 26.69 14.38 -5.01
N ARG A 175 27.19 14.06 -3.80
CA ARG A 175 28.64 14.07 -3.50
C ARG A 175 29.41 12.97 -4.24
N ARG A 176 28.78 11.83 -4.51
CA ARG A 176 29.33 10.72 -5.29
C ARG A 176 28.22 9.96 -6.00
N LYS A 177 28.59 9.19 -7.00
CA LYS A 177 27.65 8.21 -7.59
C LYS A 177 27.40 7.07 -6.59
N LEU A 178 26.15 6.64 -6.49
CA LEU A 178 25.71 5.51 -5.69
C LEU A 178 25.20 4.43 -6.62
N VAL A 179 25.66 3.20 -6.40
CA VAL A 179 25.10 1.99 -7.03
C VAL A 179 24.17 1.34 -6.03
N VAL A 180 22.90 1.22 -6.38
CA VAL A 180 21.84 0.72 -5.50
C VAL A 180 21.22 -0.53 -6.12
N ALA A 181 21.46 -1.68 -5.49
CA ALA A 181 20.77 -2.92 -5.85
C ALA A 181 19.36 -2.89 -5.23
N VAL A 182 18.33 -3.18 -6.01
CA VAL A 182 16.95 -3.12 -5.51
C VAL A 182 16.23 -4.41 -5.88
N ASP A 183 15.72 -5.08 -4.88
CA ASP A 183 14.82 -6.21 -5.02
C ASP A 183 13.37 -5.74 -4.80
N ALA A 184 12.61 -5.68 -5.89
CA ALA A 184 11.20 -5.31 -5.87
C ALA A 184 10.27 -6.50 -5.56
N ALA A 185 10.79 -7.72 -5.47
CA ALA A 185 10.03 -8.97 -5.24
C ALA A 185 8.78 -9.09 -6.14
N ASN A 186 8.86 -8.63 -7.39
CA ASN A 186 7.73 -8.49 -8.33
C ASN A 186 6.58 -7.60 -7.80
N GLY A 187 6.83 -6.80 -6.78
CA GLY A 187 5.89 -5.90 -6.12
C GLY A 187 5.93 -4.47 -6.66
N MET A 188 5.21 -3.57 -5.99
CA MET A 188 5.00 -2.19 -6.41
C MET A 188 6.28 -1.35 -6.48
N ALA A 189 7.37 -1.75 -5.78
CA ALA A 189 8.67 -1.11 -5.90
C ALA A 189 9.23 -1.15 -7.34
N GLY A 190 8.83 -2.14 -8.16
CA GLY A 190 9.17 -2.19 -9.57
C GLY A 190 8.65 -1.00 -10.38
N MET A 191 7.58 -0.35 -9.92
CA MET A 191 7.01 0.87 -10.50
C MET A 191 7.53 2.13 -9.79
N THR A 192 7.50 2.15 -8.46
CA THR A 192 7.78 3.37 -7.68
C THR A 192 9.27 3.72 -7.62
N VAL A 193 10.16 2.73 -7.51
CA VAL A 193 11.62 2.98 -7.44
C VAL A 193 12.16 3.66 -8.69
N PRO A 194 11.83 3.23 -9.93
CA PRO A 194 12.23 3.96 -11.14
C PRO A 194 11.70 5.40 -11.17
N ALA A 195 10.46 5.64 -10.77
CA ALA A 195 9.87 6.96 -10.75
C ALA A 195 10.55 7.90 -9.73
N VAL A 196 10.90 7.38 -8.54
CA VAL A 196 11.49 8.18 -7.45
C VAL A 196 13.00 8.35 -7.64
N LEU A 197 13.74 7.26 -7.81
CA LEU A 197 15.21 7.25 -7.82
C LEU A 197 15.80 7.37 -9.22
N GLY A 198 15.08 6.99 -10.29
CA GLY A 198 15.58 6.98 -11.66
C GLY A 198 15.90 8.36 -12.21
N GLU A 199 15.26 9.40 -11.70
CA GLU A 199 15.53 10.81 -12.06
C GLU A 199 16.80 11.38 -11.36
N LEU A 200 17.37 10.66 -10.39
CA LEU A 200 18.55 11.12 -9.65
C LEU A 200 19.83 10.78 -10.41
N SER A 201 20.49 11.78 -10.99
CA SER A 201 21.67 11.61 -11.85
C SER A 201 22.87 10.93 -11.17
N ASN A 202 22.90 10.90 -9.85
CA ASN A 202 23.95 10.26 -9.04
C ASN A 202 23.55 8.88 -8.49
N VAL A 203 22.40 8.35 -8.84
CA VAL A 203 21.94 7.02 -8.45
C VAL A 203 21.94 6.12 -9.68
N ASP A 204 22.54 4.94 -9.55
CA ASP A 204 22.60 3.88 -10.56
C ASP A 204 21.87 2.66 -10.01
N ILE A 205 20.63 2.46 -10.44
CA ILE A 205 19.77 1.37 -9.96
C ILE A 205 20.18 0.07 -10.65
N ARG A 206 20.40 -0.99 -9.86
CA ARG A 206 20.55 -2.36 -10.30
C ARG A 206 19.24 -3.10 -9.97
N PRO A 207 18.35 -3.30 -10.95
CA PRO A 207 17.04 -3.88 -10.71
C PRO A 207 17.10 -5.40 -10.55
N LEU A 208 16.37 -5.94 -9.56
CA LEU A 208 16.10 -7.35 -9.36
C LEU A 208 14.60 -7.52 -9.19
N TYR A 209 13.97 -8.38 -10.01
CA TYR A 209 12.55 -8.73 -9.96
C TYR A 209 11.59 -7.53 -10.07
N PHE A 210 11.86 -6.59 -10.99
CA PHE A 210 11.07 -5.36 -11.19
C PHE A 210 9.77 -5.56 -11.98
N GLU A 211 9.63 -6.69 -12.69
CA GLU A 211 8.38 -7.01 -13.38
C GLU A 211 7.25 -7.17 -12.35
N LEU A 212 6.16 -6.41 -12.50
CA LEU A 212 5.01 -6.49 -11.60
C LEU A 212 4.24 -7.78 -11.82
N ASP A 213 4.30 -8.69 -10.85
CA ASP A 213 3.60 -9.98 -10.90
C ASP A 213 3.13 -10.41 -9.51
N GLY A 214 1.85 -10.23 -9.23
CA GLY A 214 1.22 -10.61 -7.96
C GLY A 214 1.17 -12.12 -7.69
N THR A 215 1.71 -12.96 -8.58
CA THR A 215 1.94 -14.39 -8.31
C THR A 215 3.26 -14.67 -7.60
N PHE A 216 4.18 -13.68 -7.56
CA PHE A 216 5.48 -13.75 -6.90
C PHE A 216 6.34 -14.93 -7.38
N PRO A 217 6.69 -15.00 -8.68
CA PRO A 217 7.31 -16.19 -9.28
C PRO A 217 8.74 -16.45 -8.79
N ASN A 218 9.44 -15.46 -8.22
CA ASN A 218 10.83 -15.60 -7.79
C ASN A 218 10.94 -15.98 -6.32
N HIS A 219 10.34 -15.18 -5.44
CA HIS A 219 10.22 -15.45 -4.00
C HIS A 219 9.03 -14.67 -3.42
N GLU A 220 8.60 -15.03 -2.22
CA GLU A 220 7.54 -14.27 -1.52
C GLU A 220 8.01 -12.83 -1.24
N ALA A 221 7.13 -11.86 -1.45
CA ALA A 221 7.41 -10.44 -1.21
C ALA A 221 7.40 -10.11 0.30
N ASN A 222 8.17 -10.88 1.08
CA ASN A 222 8.26 -10.78 2.52
C ASN A 222 9.74 -10.66 2.97
N PRO A 223 10.28 -9.45 3.06
CA PRO A 223 11.67 -9.23 3.46
C PRO A 223 11.94 -9.50 4.95
N LEU A 224 10.91 -9.80 5.76
CA LEU A 224 11.07 -10.26 7.14
C LEU A 224 11.63 -11.69 7.21
N ASP A 225 11.38 -12.52 6.19
CA ASP A 225 11.92 -13.86 6.12
C ASP A 225 13.32 -13.81 5.47
N PRO A 226 14.39 -14.15 6.19
CA PRO A 226 15.76 -14.09 5.66
C PRO A 226 15.98 -14.86 4.36
N LYS A 227 15.20 -15.93 4.10
CA LYS A 227 15.31 -16.70 2.85
C LYS A 227 15.03 -15.85 1.61
N ASN A 228 14.18 -14.81 1.74
CA ASN A 228 13.78 -13.91 0.64
C ASN A 228 14.81 -12.80 0.40
N LEU A 229 15.84 -12.67 1.23
CA LEU A 229 16.93 -11.70 1.05
C LEU A 229 18.18 -12.29 0.37
N VAL A 230 18.26 -13.62 0.25
CA VAL A 230 19.46 -14.33 -0.24
C VAL A 230 19.87 -13.87 -1.65
N ASP A 231 18.89 -13.68 -2.53
CA ASP A 231 19.18 -13.23 -3.89
C ASP A 231 19.68 -11.79 -3.91
N LEU A 232 19.09 -10.90 -3.13
CA LEU A 232 19.57 -9.53 -3.01
C LEU A 232 20.96 -9.44 -2.38
N GLN A 233 21.26 -10.24 -1.34
CA GLN A 233 22.57 -10.29 -0.70
C GLN A 233 23.67 -10.64 -1.73
N ARG A 234 23.46 -11.72 -2.49
CA ARG A 234 24.36 -12.12 -3.56
C ARG A 234 24.47 -11.06 -4.65
N PHE A 235 23.33 -10.55 -5.13
CA PHE A 235 23.25 -9.57 -6.19
C PHE A 235 23.93 -8.24 -5.84
N THR A 236 23.82 -7.79 -4.59
CA THR A 236 24.48 -6.57 -4.09
C THR A 236 26.00 -6.68 -4.24
N VAL A 237 26.58 -7.82 -3.84
CA VAL A 237 28.02 -8.06 -3.97
C VAL A 237 28.44 -8.23 -5.43
N GLU A 238 27.71 -9.00 -6.23
CA GLU A 238 28.00 -9.23 -7.65
C GLU A 238 27.96 -7.94 -8.49
N GLN A 239 27.05 -7.02 -8.16
CA GLN A 239 26.94 -5.74 -8.83
C GLN A 239 27.88 -4.65 -8.30
N GLY A 240 28.65 -4.94 -7.23
CA GLY A 240 29.46 -3.94 -6.54
C GLY A 240 28.61 -2.77 -6.04
N ALA A 241 27.42 -3.05 -5.57
CA ALA A 241 26.49 -2.03 -5.11
C ALA A 241 26.92 -1.48 -3.75
N ASP A 242 26.69 -0.19 -3.53
CA ASP A 242 26.93 0.49 -2.24
C ASP A 242 25.92 0.09 -1.18
N ILE A 243 24.72 -0.37 -1.62
CA ILE A 243 23.61 -0.75 -0.77
C ILE A 243 22.62 -1.63 -1.55
N GLY A 244 22.00 -2.59 -0.86
CA GLY A 244 20.87 -3.34 -1.34
C GLY A 244 19.58 -2.94 -0.59
N LEU A 245 18.47 -2.80 -1.33
CA LEU A 245 17.15 -2.46 -0.81
C LEU A 245 16.16 -3.56 -1.20
N ALA A 246 15.49 -4.17 -0.23
CA ALA A 246 14.43 -5.15 -0.44
C ALA A 246 13.09 -4.56 -0.01
N PHE A 247 12.11 -4.56 -0.91
CA PHE A 247 10.77 -4.08 -0.64
C PHE A 247 9.78 -5.23 -0.47
N ASP A 248 8.70 -4.98 0.26
CA ASP A 248 7.56 -5.89 0.28
C ASP A 248 6.58 -5.60 -0.87
N GLY A 249 5.50 -6.39 -0.94
CA GLY A 249 4.64 -6.40 -2.13
C GLY A 249 3.99 -5.08 -2.48
N ASP A 250 3.56 -4.29 -1.50
CA ASP A 250 2.94 -2.97 -1.68
C ASP A 250 3.89 -1.79 -1.43
N ALA A 251 5.19 -2.11 -1.24
CA ALA A 251 6.31 -1.17 -1.14
C ALA A 251 6.25 -0.18 0.03
N ASP A 252 5.52 -0.50 1.11
CA ASP A 252 5.48 0.32 2.33
C ASP A 252 6.57 -0.07 3.36
N ARG A 253 7.35 -1.11 3.07
CA ARG A 253 8.48 -1.57 3.89
C ARG A 253 9.73 -1.78 3.05
N CYS A 254 10.88 -1.29 3.58
CA CYS A 254 12.18 -1.44 2.95
C CYS A 254 13.18 -2.02 3.95
N PHE A 255 13.87 -3.10 3.54
CA PHE A 255 14.95 -3.72 4.28
C PHE A 255 16.28 -3.47 3.57
N VAL A 256 17.35 -3.39 4.35
CA VAL A 256 18.66 -2.96 3.87
C VAL A 256 19.67 -4.09 3.95
N VAL A 257 20.46 -4.23 2.89
CA VAL A 257 21.66 -5.05 2.79
C VAL A 257 22.85 -4.11 2.56
N ASP A 258 23.97 -4.33 3.26
CA ASP A 258 25.16 -3.53 3.09
C ASP A 258 26.00 -3.97 1.86
N GLU A 259 27.06 -3.25 1.58
CA GLU A 259 27.95 -3.50 0.44
C GLU A 259 28.72 -4.84 0.51
N GLN A 260 28.68 -5.53 1.67
CA GLN A 260 29.26 -6.85 1.88
C GLN A 260 28.24 -7.97 1.70
N GLY A 261 26.96 -7.62 1.46
CA GLY A 261 25.86 -8.58 1.35
C GLY A 261 25.27 -8.99 2.71
N GLU A 262 25.60 -8.28 3.78
CA GLU A 262 25.07 -8.57 5.11
C GLU A 262 23.78 -7.76 5.37
N THR A 263 22.80 -8.40 6.01
CA THR A 263 21.53 -7.72 6.34
C THR A 263 21.72 -6.73 7.48
N VAL A 264 21.21 -5.50 7.27
CA VAL A 264 21.22 -4.48 8.32
C VAL A 264 19.95 -4.59 9.15
N SER A 265 20.09 -4.72 10.47
CA SER A 265 18.94 -4.82 11.37
C SER A 265 17.99 -3.63 11.22
N PRO A 266 16.66 -3.84 11.08
CA PRO A 266 15.68 -2.76 11.08
C PRO A 266 15.79 -1.83 12.29
N SER A 267 16.16 -2.37 13.45
CA SER A 267 16.40 -1.56 14.66
C SER A 267 17.60 -0.61 14.51
N ALA A 268 18.66 -1.04 13.81
CA ALA A 268 19.81 -0.18 13.51
C ALA A 268 19.43 0.95 12.55
N ILE A 269 18.64 0.65 11.51
CA ILE A 269 18.11 1.65 10.57
C ILE A 269 17.21 2.65 11.32
N THR A 270 16.30 2.17 12.15
CA THR A 270 15.44 3.04 12.99
C THR A 270 16.28 3.95 13.89
N ALA A 271 17.31 3.42 14.55
CA ALA A 271 18.19 4.23 15.40
C ALA A 271 18.97 5.27 14.58
N LEU A 272 19.43 4.93 13.38
CA LEU A 272 20.11 5.87 12.48
C LEU A 272 19.17 7.02 12.06
N ILE A 273 17.95 6.69 11.61
CA ILE A 273 16.94 7.67 11.23
C ILE A 273 16.59 8.55 12.42
N ALA A 274 16.30 7.95 13.58
CA ALA A 274 15.98 8.69 14.82
C ALA A 274 17.09 9.66 15.21
N SER A 275 18.36 9.26 15.11
CA SER A 275 19.49 10.14 15.42
C SER A 275 19.56 11.37 14.51
N ARG A 276 19.15 11.24 13.24
CA ARG A 276 19.08 12.34 12.27
C ARG A 276 17.90 13.26 12.58
N VAL A 277 16.71 12.69 12.76
CA VAL A 277 15.49 13.45 13.06
C VAL A 277 15.66 14.25 14.36
N LEU A 278 16.23 13.64 15.41
CA LEU A 278 16.48 14.31 16.70
C LEU A 278 17.55 15.41 16.61
N ALA A 279 18.52 15.27 15.70
CA ALA A 279 19.51 16.33 15.46
C ALA A 279 18.86 17.59 14.87
N ASP A 280 17.87 17.40 13.99
CA ASP A 280 17.13 18.49 13.34
C ASP A 280 15.98 19.03 14.23
N ASN A 281 15.54 18.26 15.23
CA ASN A 281 14.44 18.60 16.15
C ASN A 281 14.89 18.42 17.61
N PRO A 282 15.77 19.30 18.15
CA PRO A 282 16.27 19.19 19.53
C PRO A 282 15.14 19.28 20.55
N GLY A 283 15.00 18.24 21.38
CA GLY A 283 13.99 18.18 22.45
C GLY A 283 12.67 17.49 22.07
N ALA A 284 12.60 16.88 20.87
CA ALA A 284 11.48 16.04 20.46
C ALA A 284 11.47 14.69 21.19
#